data_064862f679cb730f66046594a444e0f6
#
_entry.id   064862f679cb730f66046594a444e0f6
#
_cell.length_a   1.000
_cell.length_b   1.000
_cell.length_c   1.000
_cell.angle_alpha   90.00
_cell.angle_beta   90.00
_cell.angle_gamma   90.00
#
_symmetry.space_group_name_H-M   'P 1'
#
loop_
_entity.id
_entity.type
_entity.pdbx_description
1 polymer ?
#
loop_
_entity_poly.entity_id
_entity_poly.type
_entity_poly.pdbx_seq_one_letter_code
_entity_poly.pdbx_strand_id
1 'polypeptide(L)'
;MKNKLVIFDLDGVLINSLSNMKFALLNTQKKMNIKLNFNVYKKYLGLPFENIMKKMKIKMEVDKIKKNYEYFSKKKIDTLKIDKDILYQLKKLQKKYYLAIFTSKSRERTLKILKKHKFFNFIVTADDIKKGKPNPEGLIKILSKLKVKKKNTIFVGDSLYDYRASKLAKIKYLHALWGFEKNIKKKNNITKIRRFS
;
A
#
# COMPACT_ATOMS: atom_id res chain seq x y z
N MET A 1 -22.15 -18.45 -0.87
CA MET A 1 -20.69 -18.26 -0.81
C MET A 1 -20.32 -16.87 -1.33
N LYS A 2 -19.29 -16.25 -0.76
CA LYS A 2 -18.78 -14.97 -1.29
C LYS A 2 -18.17 -15.20 -2.67
N ASN A 3 -18.49 -14.36 -3.63
CA ASN A 3 -17.97 -14.42 -5.01
C ASN A 3 -17.36 -13.09 -5.46
N LYS A 4 -17.34 -12.09 -4.58
CA LYS A 4 -16.80 -10.75 -4.84
C LYS A 4 -15.64 -10.44 -3.90
N LEU A 5 -14.67 -9.66 -4.36
CA LEU A 5 -13.42 -9.34 -3.67
C LEU A 5 -13.15 -7.84 -3.69
N VAL A 6 -12.78 -7.31 -2.53
CA VAL A 6 -12.21 -5.96 -2.43
C VAL A 6 -10.76 -6.08 -1.94
N ILE A 7 -9.85 -5.60 -2.75
CA ILE A 7 -8.42 -5.51 -2.42
C ILE A 7 -8.14 -4.07 -1.99
N PHE A 8 -7.33 -3.88 -0.96
CA PHE A 8 -6.93 -2.55 -0.48
C PHE A 8 -5.42 -2.39 -0.54
N ASP A 9 -4.95 -1.21 -0.90
CA ASP A 9 -3.63 -0.80 -0.44
C ASP A 9 -3.68 -0.52 1.07
N LEU A 10 -2.52 -0.48 1.71
CA LEU A 10 -2.40 -0.25 3.14
C LEU A 10 -2.11 1.23 3.45
N ASP A 11 -0.99 1.74 2.94
CA ASP A 11 -0.48 3.08 3.22
C ASP A 11 -1.28 4.13 2.44
N GLY A 12 -1.91 5.08 3.14
CA GLY A 12 -2.78 6.09 2.51
C GLY A 12 -4.22 5.64 2.29
N VAL A 13 -4.50 4.34 2.36
CA VAL A 13 -5.86 3.79 2.22
C VAL A 13 -6.44 3.34 3.55
N LEU A 14 -5.77 2.43 4.24
CA LEU A 14 -6.22 1.90 5.52
C LEU A 14 -5.58 2.60 6.71
N ILE A 15 -4.36 3.11 6.54
CA ILE A 15 -3.60 3.81 7.57
C ILE A 15 -2.96 5.09 7.02
N ASN A 16 -2.85 6.11 7.86
CA ASN A 16 -2.01 7.27 7.57
C ASN A 16 -0.60 7.06 8.14
N SER A 17 0.35 6.73 7.28
CA SER A 17 1.72 6.42 7.66
C SER A 17 2.75 7.50 7.31
N LEU A 18 2.34 8.69 6.82
CA LEU A 18 3.27 9.73 6.37
C LEU A 18 4.24 10.20 7.47
N SER A 19 3.75 10.41 8.69
CA SER A 19 4.58 10.84 9.82
C SER A 19 5.61 9.77 10.21
N ASN A 20 5.21 8.49 10.21
CA ASN A 20 6.11 7.36 10.45
C ASN A 20 7.17 7.25 9.34
N MET A 21 6.77 7.39 8.07
CA MET A 21 7.69 7.36 6.94
C MET A 21 8.70 8.51 7.00
N LYS A 22 8.24 9.73 7.32
CA LYS A 22 9.11 10.90 7.48
C LYS A 22 10.11 10.69 8.62
N PHE A 23 9.64 10.24 9.78
CA PHE A 23 10.47 9.92 10.93
C PHE A 23 11.54 8.88 10.57
N ALA A 24 11.15 7.78 9.93
CA ALA A 24 12.07 6.72 9.54
C ALA A 24 13.14 7.23 8.56
N LEU A 25 12.73 7.99 7.52
CA LEU A 25 13.65 8.51 6.51
C LEU A 25 14.67 9.49 7.10
N LEU A 26 14.21 10.45 7.94
CA LEU A 26 15.08 11.44 8.56
C LEU A 26 16.09 10.81 9.53
N ASN A 27 15.67 9.81 10.31
CA ASN A 27 16.61 9.11 11.20
C ASN A 27 17.59 8.23 10.43
N THR A 28 17.17 7.64 9.31
CA THR A 28 18.07 6.91 8.40
C THR A 28 19.11 7.86 7.80
N GLN A 29 18.67 9.02 7.31
CA GLN A 29 19.55 10.07 6.80
C GLN A 29 20.61 10.46 7.84
N LYS A 30 20.17 10.75 9.08
CA LYS A 30 21.07 11.12 10.18
C LYS A 30 22.07 10.01 10.52
N LYS A 31 21.58 8.76 10.67
CA LYS A 31 22.44 7.62 11.06
C LYS A 31 23.49 7.28 10.01
N MET A 32 23.16 7.44 8.72
CA MET A 32 24.04 7.05 7.62
C MET A 32 24.83 8.22 7.05
N ASN A 33 24.61 9.43 7.56
CA ASN A 33 25.21 10.68 7.05
C ASN A 33 25.00 10.87 5.55
N ILE A 34 23.78 10.61 5.04
CA ILE A 34 23.40 10.70 3.62
C ILE A 34 22.25 11.68 3.45
N LYS A 35 22.11 12.28 2.26
CA LYS A 35 21.03 13.22 1.96
C LYS A 35 19.81 12.48 1.37
N LEU A 36 18.71 12.42 2.13
CA LEU A 36 17.44 11.82 1.70
C LEU A 36 16.31 12.88 1.80
N ASN A 37 15.84 13.38 0.68
CA ASN A 37 14.79 14.41 0.67
C ASN A 37 13.40 13.77 0.77
N PHE A 38 12.69 14.00 1.88
CA PHE A 38 11.35 13.44 2.11
C PHE A 38 10.31 13.94 1.09
N ASN A 39 10.40 15.18 0.62
CA ASN A 39 9.45 15.70 -0.38
C ASN A 39 9.62 14.99 -1.73
N VAL A 40 10.86 14.62 -2.08
CA VAL A 40 11.12 13.79 -3.27
C VAL A 40 10.65 12.37 -3.04
N TYR A 41 10.96 11.76 -1.88
CA TYR A 41 10.48 10.44 -1.49
C TYR A 41 8.95 10.32 -1.58
N LYS A 42 8.24 11.32 -1.06
CA LYS A 42 6.77 11.38 -1.04
C LYS A 42 6.15 11.32 -2.45
N LYS A 43 6.82 11.84 -3.48
CA LYS A 43 6.32 11.81 -4.87
C LYS A 43 6.21 10.40 -5.45
N TYR A 44 6.90 9.44 -4.86
CA TYR A 44 6.99 8.07 -5.37
C TYR A 44 6.35 7.03 -4.44
N LEU A 45 5.56 7.49 -3.45
CA LEU A 45 4.82 6.58 -2.57
C LEU A 45 3.91 5.64 -3.37
N GLY A 46 3.78 4.40 -2.89
CA GLY A 46 3.12 3.32 -3.62
C GLY A 46 4.09 2.38 -4.34
N LEU A 47 5.29 2.84 -4.70
CA LEU A 47 6.35 1.96 -5.22
C LEU A 47 7.03 1.13 -4.11
N PRO A 48 7.66 -0.01 -4.45
CA PRO A 48 8.65 -0.66 -3.61
C PRO A 48 9.79 0.29 -3.22
N PHE A 49 10.37 0.10 -2.03
CA PHE A 49 11.39 0.99 -1.47
C PHE A 49 12.59 1.18 -2.41
N GLU A 50 13.09 0.10 -2.99
CA GLU A 50 14.23 0.11 -3.92
C GLU A 50 13.93 0.95 -5.17
N ASN A 51 12.70 0.86 -5.67
CA ASN A 51 12.26 1.65 -6.82
C ASN A 51 12.14 3.14 -6.46
N ILE A 52 11.75 3.48 -5.23
CA ILE A 52 11.77 4.87 -4.74
C ILE A 52 13.21 5.38 -4.70
N MET A 53 14.15 4.61 -4.14
CA MET A 53 15.57 4.98 -4.10
C MET A 53 16.13 5.20 -5.51
N LYS A 54 15.82 4.30 -6.45
CA LYS A 54 16.19 4.48 -7.87
C LYS A 54 15.63 5.77 -8.45
N LYS A 55 14.36 6.11 -8.18
CA LYS A 55 13.74 7.37 -8.64
C LYS A 55 14.37 8.61 -7.98
N MET A 56 14.86 8.49 -6.77
CA MET A 56 15.61 9.52 -6.06
C MET A 56 17.07 9.61 -6.51
N LYS A 57 17.49 8.78 -7.49
CA LYS A 57 18.88 8.66 -7.98
C LYS A 57 19.87 8.19 -6.91
N ILE A 58 19.40 7.50 -5.89
CA ILE A 58 20.24 6.85 -4.87
C ILE A 58 20.60 5.46 -5.39
N LYS A 59 21.89 5.23 -5.62
CA LYS A 59 22.41 3.98 -6.20
C LYS A 59 23.24 3.16 -5.22
N MET A 60 23.84 3.80 -4.22
CA MET A 60 24.74 3.15 -3.26
C MET A 60 23.99 2.69 -2.02
N GLU A 61 24.38 1.55 -1.46
CA GLU A 61 23.95 1.01 -0.16
C GLU A 61 22.41 0.90 0.04
N VAL A 62 21.64 0.72 -1.03
CA VAL A 62 20.17 0.72 -0.97
C VAL A 62 19.64 -0.27 0.06
N ASP A 63 20.23 -1.46 0.18
CA ASP A 63 19.83 -2.47 1.18
C ASP A 63 20.12 -2.01 2.61
N LYS A 64 21.23 -1.32 2.83
CA LYS A 64 21.58 -0.77 4.15
C LYS A 64 20.67 0.40 4.51
N ILE A 65 20.32 1.24 3.54
CA ILE A 65 19.33 2.32 3.71
C ILE A 65 17.97 1.71 4.06
N LYS A 66 17.53 0.67 3.35
CA LYS A 66 16.28 -0.04 3.62
C LYS A 66 16.25 -0.63 5.03
N LYS A 67 17.30 -1.35 5.44
CA LYS A 67 17.43 -1.93 6.80
C LYS A 67 17.29 -0.85 7.88
N ASN A 68 17.98 0.28 7.74
CA ASN A 68 17.89 1.39 8.70
C ASN A 68 16.49 2.04 8.67
N TYR A 69 15.93 2.29 7.50
CA TYR A 69 14.57 2.82 7.36
C TYR A 69 13.53 1.91 8.04
N GLU A 70 13.60 0.61 7.84
CA GLU A 70 12.69 -0.33 8.48
C GLU A 70 12.89 -0.39 9.99
N TYR A 71 14.13 -0.38 10.46
CA TYR A 71 14.45 -0.29 11.89
C TYR A 71 13.79 0.93 12.54
N PHE A 72 13.97 2.13 11.98
CA PHE A 72 13.37 3.33 12.54
C PHE A 72 11.85 3.35 12.39
N SER A 73 11.32 2.86 11.28
CA SER A 73 9.87 2.74 11.09
C SER A 73 9.22 1.83 12.15
N LYS A 74 9.89 0.75 12.54
CA LYS A 74 9.42 -0.18 13.59
C LYS A 74 9.34 0.49 14.96
N LYS A 75 10.22 1.44 15.29
CA LYS A 75 10.19 2.17 16.57
C LYS A 75 8.88 2.93 16.82
N LYS A 76 8.20 3.35 15.77
CA LYS A 76 6.89 4.04 15.86
C LYS A 76 5.75 3.26 15.20
N ILE A 77 5.88 1.94 15.07
CA ILE A 77 4.88 1.15 14.35
C ILE A 77 3.54 1.10 15.09
N ASP A 78 3.55 1.14 16.40
CA ASP A 78 2.34 1.09 17.24
C ASP A 78 1.47 2.37 17.12
N THR A 79 2.03 3.44 16.55
CA THR A 79 1.26 4.65 16.19
C THR A 79 0.43 4.47 14.93
N LEU A 80 0.73 3.45 14.11
CA LEU A 80 0.02 3.15 12.87
C LEU A 80 -1.21 2.31 13.18
N LYS A 81 -2.37 2.95 13.12
CA LYS A 81 -3.67 2.31 13.39
C LYS A 81 -4.58 2.53 12.20
N ILE A 82 -5.42 1.53 11.93
CA ILE A 82 -6.54 1.71 11.00
C ILE A 82 -7.54 2.66 11.68
N ASP A 83 -7.99 3.66 10.93
CA ASP A 83 -9.00 4.61 11.38
C ASP A 83 -10.29 3.91 11.83
N LYS A 84 -10.98 4.47 12.84
CA LYS A 84 -12.20 3.87 13.42
C LYS A 84 -13.32 3.72 12.39
N ASP A 85 -13.50 4.73 11.53
CA ASP A 85 -14.54 4.69 10.49
C ASP A 85 -14.21 3.62 9.44
N ILE A 86 -12.93 3.52 9.05
CA ILE A 86 -12.47 2.47 8.14
C ILE A 86 -12.69 1.09 8.78
N LEU A 87 -12.36 0.90 10.06
CA LEU A 87 -12.59 -0.35 10.77
C LEU A 87 -14.08 -0.75 10.77
N TYR A 88 -14.95 0.22 11.00
CA TYR A 88 -16.42 -0.02 10.97
C TYR A 88 -16.86 -0.49 9.58
N GLN A 89 -16.38 0.14 8.53
CA GLN A 89 -16.70 -0.26 7.15
C GLN A 89 -16.10 -1.62 6.78
N LEU A 90 -14.87 -1.93 7.20
CA LEU A 90 -14.28 -3.26 6.99
C LEU A 90 -15.11 -4.37 7.65
N LYS A 91 -15.65 -4.12 8.86
CA LYS A 91 -16.57 -5.05 9.54
C LYS A 91 -17.85 -5.30 8.75
N LYS A 92 -18.40 -4.29 8.09
CA LYS A 92 -19.56 -4.45 7.19
C LYS A 92 -19.21 -5.20 5.92
N LEU A 93 -18.11 -4.78 5.26
CA LEU A 93 -17.68 -5.36 3.98
C LEU A 93 -17.30 -6.85 4.11
N GLN A 94 -16.62 -7.26 5.18
CA GLN A 94 -16.22 -8.66 5.38
C GLN A 94 -17.41 -9.63 5.43
N LYS A 95 -18.62 -9.16 5.75
CA LYS A 95 -19.83 -10.02 5.75
C LYS A 95 -20.22 -10.43 4.33
N LYS A 96 -20.00 -9.56 3.33
CA LYS A 96 -20.46 -9.74 1.94
C LYS A 96 -19.35 -10.08 0.95
N TYR A 97 -18.10 -9.65 1.23
CA TYR A 97 -16.96 -9.72 0.33
C TYR A 97 -15.79 -10.48 0.94
N TYR A 98 -14.95 -11.08 0.11
CA TYR A 98 -13.58 -11.34 0.49
C TYR A 98 -12.83 -10.01 0.58
N LEU A 99 -11.97 -9.87 1.59
CA LEU A 99 -11.11 -8.70 1.75
C LEU A 99 -9.65 -9.15 1.66
N ALA A 100 -8.85 -8.41 0.91
CA ALA A 100 -7.42 -8.67 0.78
C ALA A 100 -6.62 -7.38 0.82
N ILE A 101 -5.32 -7.51 1.09
CA ILE A 101 -4.36 -6.39 1.04
C ILE A 101 -3.32 -6.67 -0.03
N PHE A 102 -2.96 -5.62 -0.79
CA PHE A 102 -1.78 -5.58 -1.64
C PHE A 102 -0.97 -4.32 -1.34
N THR A 103 0.18 -4.48 -0.71
CA THR A 103 1.01 -3.36 -0.24
C THR A 103 2.48 -3.51 -0.63
N SER A 104 3.17 -2.38 -0.82
CA SER A 104 4.63 -2.30 -1.00
C SER A 104 5.42 -2.30 0.31
N LYS A 105 4.73 -2.46 1.45
CA LYS A 105 5.35 -2.60 2.78
C LYS A 105 5.83 -4.04 3.00
N SER A 106 6.89 -4.24 3.80
CA SER A 106 7.36 -5.58 4.20
C SER A 106 6.31 -6.34 5.01
N ARG A 107 6.37 -7.68 4.95
CA ARG A 107 5.44 -8.59 5.62
C ARG A 107 5.44 -8.39 7.14
N GLU A 108 6.63 -8.35 7.74
CA GLU A 108 6.77 -8.15 9.19
C GLU A 108 6.04 -6.90 9.66
N ARG A 109 6.28 -5.74 8.99
CA ARG A 109 5.65 -4.47 9.35
C ARG A 109 4.16 -4.47 9.09
N THR A 110 3.71 -5.09 8.01
CA THR A 110 2.29 -5.21 7.67
C THR A 110 1.54 -6.02 8.72
N LEU A 111 2.05 -7.20 9.07
CA LEU A 111 1.42 -8.06 10.07
C LEU A 111 1.41 -7.43 11.47
N LYS A 112 2.48 -6.70 11.83
CA LYS A 112 2.54 -5.99 13.12
C LYS A 112 1.48 -4.89 13.22
N ILE A 113 1.20 -4.16 12.14
CA ILE A 113 0.13 -3.17 12.06
C ILE A 113 -1.25 -3.84 12.15
N LEU A 114 -1.43 -4.98 11.49
CA LEU A 114 -2.72 -5.67 11.35
C LEU A 114 -2.99 -6.69 12.46
N LYS A 115 -2.07 -6.91 13.40
CA LYS A 115 -2.12 -8.01 14.40
C LYS A 115 -3.46 -8.18 15.13
N LYS A 116 -4.20 -7.08 15.34
CA LYS A 116 -5.50 -7.08 16.02
C LYS A 116 -6.70 -7.23 15.08
N HIS A 117 -6.47 -7.31 13.76
CA HIS A 117 -7.53 -7.22 12.77
C HIS A 117 -7.54 -8.42 11.83
N LYS A 118 -8.47 -9.35 12.06
CA LYS A 118 -8.65 -10.59 11.27
C LYS A 118 -9.66 -10.44 10.12
N PHE A 119 -9.72 -9.26 9.48
CA PHE A 119 -10.68 -9.01 8.39
C PHE A 119 -10.25 -9.57 7.04
N PHE A 120 -8.94 -9.73 6.86
CA PHE A 120 -8.38 -9.98 5.53
C PHE A 120 -8.18 -11.47 5.30
N ASN A 121 -8.78 -11.98 4.22
CA ASN A 121 -8.67 -13.38 3.81
C ASN A 121 -7.30 -13.69 3.18
N PHE A 122 -6.65 -12.69 2.59
CA PHE A 122 -5.32 -12.85 2.04
C PHE A 122 -4.55 -11.52 2.04
N ILE A 123 -3.25 -11.58 2.25
CA ILE A 123 -2.35 -10.42 2.30
C ILE A 123 -1.15 -10.70 1.41
N VAL A 124 -0.90 -9.80 0.45
CA VAL A 124 0.30 -9.78 -0.37
C VAL A 124 1.10 -8.52 -0.05
N THR A 125 2.35 -8.72 0.31
CA THR A 125 3.31 -7.70 0.68
C THR A 125 4.46 -7.62 -0.33
N ALA A 126 5.39 -6.68 -0.14
CA ALA A 126 6.59 -6.60 -0.98
C ALA A 126 7.39 -7.92 -1.00
N ASP A 127 7.41 -8.65 0.13
CA ASP A 127 8.21 -9.86 0.29
C ASP A 127 7.60 -11.09 -0.40
N ASP A 128 6.35 -10.99 -0.87
CA ASP A 128 5.63 -12.12 -1.47
C ASP A 128 5.71 -12.17 -3.00
N ILE A 129 6.33 -11.18 -3.62
CA ILE A 129 6.33 -10.97 -5.06
C ILE A 129 7.72 -10.56 -5.56
N LYS A 130 8.01 -10.90 -6.81
CA LYS A 130 9.26 -10.49 -7.48
C LYS A 130 9.16 -9.06 -8.03
N LYS A 131 7.99 -8.68 -8.54
CA LYS A 131 7.76 -7.37 -9.17
C LYS A 131 6.62 -6.66 -8.46
N GLY A 132 6.95 -5.64 -7.65
CA GLY A 132 5.97 -4.80 -6.97
C GLY A 132 5.28 -3.80 -7.90
N LYS A 133 4.32 -3.03 -7.35
CA LYS A 133 3.58 -1.99 -8.08
C LYS A 133 4.53 -1.11 -8.90
N PRO A 134 4.18 -0.78 -10.15
CA PRO A 134 2.90 -0.94 -10.84
C PRO A 134 2.69 -2.31 -11.51
N ASN A 135 3.53 -3.33 -11.27
CA ASN A 135 3.33 -4.66 -11.80
C ASN A 135 2.08 -5.30 -11.15
N PRO A 136 1.26 -6.04 -11.91
CA PRO A 136 0.02 -6.64 -11.41
C PRO A 136 0.22 -7.94 -10.61
N GLU A 137 1.46 -8.43 -10.44
CA GLU A 137 1.77 -9.74 -9.87
C GLU A 137 1.04 -10.01 -8.54
N GLY A 138 1.06 -9.04 -7.61
CA GLY A 138 0.38 -9.18 -6.33
C GLY A 138 -1.14 -9.29 -6.45
N LEU A 139 -1.76 -8.54 -7.38
CA LEU A 139 -3.20 -8.62 -7.64
C LEU A 139 -3.57 -9.97 -8.25
N ILE A 140 -2.79 -10.46 -9.20
CA ILE A 140 -2.99 -11.77 -9.83
C ILE A 140 -2.84 -12.89 -8.80
N LYS A 141 -1.83 -12.81 -7.93
CA LYS A 141 -1.62 -13.76 -6.83
C LYS A 141 -2.84 -13.84 -5.89
N ILE A 142 -3.44 -12.68 -5.54
CA ILE A 142 -4.65 -12.63 -4.70
C ILE A 142 -5.84 -13.27 -5.43
N LEU A 143 -6.05 -12.93 -6.71
CA LEU A 143 -7.14 -13.49 -7.51
C LEU A 143 -7.07 -15.02 -7.61
N SER A 144 -5.87 -15.54 -7.89
CA SER A 144 -5.62 -16.99 -7.98
C SER A 144 -5.86 -17.68 -6.63
N LYS A 145 -5.33 -17.12 -5.53
CA LYS A 145 -5.48 -17.70 -4.19
C LYS A 145 -6.92 -17.77 -3.72
N LEU A 146 -7.69 -16.70 -3.95
CA LEU A 146 -9.09 -16.63 -3.53
C LEU A 146 -10.08 -17.14 -4.57
N LYS A 147 -9.61 -17.56 -5.74
CA LYS A 147 -10.41 -18.09 -6.86
C LYS A 147 -11.56 -17.15 -7.27
N VAL A 148 -11.32 -15.81 -7.22
CA VAL A 148 -12.32 -14.80 -7.59
C VAL A 148 -12.03 -14.27 -9.00
N LYS A 149 -13.08 -14.12 -9.83
CA LYS A 149 -12.98 -13.59 -11.20
C LYS A 149 -12.64 -12.09 -11.18
N LYS A 150 -11.84 -11.62 -12.16
CA LYS A 150 -11.45 -10.19 -12.31
C LYS A 150 -12.66 -9.24 -12.32
N LYS A 151 -13.74 -9.60 -13.02
CA LYS A 151 -14.98 -8.80 -13.09
C LYS A 151 -15.67 -8.59 -11.75
N ASN A 152 -15.42 -9.46 -10.78
CA ASN A 152 -15.99 -9.44 -9.44
C ASN A 152 -14.99 -8.84 -8.41
N THR A 153 -13.93 -8.18 -8.87
CA THR A 153 -12.86 -7.67 -8.01
C THR A 153 -12.70 -6.17 -8.19
N ILE A 154 -12.51 -5.48 -7.06
CA ILE A 154 -12.20 -4.06 -7.00
C ILE A 154 -10.88 -3.91 -6.23
N PHE A 155 -10.00 -3.02 -6.73
CA PHE A 155 -8.82 -2.58 -5.99
C PHE A 155 -8.98 -1.12 -5.57
N VAL A 156 -8.86 -0.86 -4.27
CA VAL A 156 -8.91 0.47 -3.66
C VAL A 156 -7.48 0.89 -3.33
N GLY A 157 -7.00 1.94 -3.96
CA GLY A 157 -5.67 2.49 -3.76
C GLY A 157 -5.69 4.02 -3.81
N ASP A 158 -4.57 4.65 -3.51
CA ASP A 158 -4.44 6.11 -3.48
C ASP A 158 -3.31 6.65 -4.36
N SER A 159 -2.62 5.78 -5.10
CA SER A 159 -1.48 6.17 -5.94
C SER A 159 -1.68 5.84 -7.42
N LEU A 160 -0.94 6.55 -8.28
CA LEU A 160 -0.85 6.24 -9.70
C LEU A 160 -0.33 4.81 -9.95
N TYR A 161 0.50 4.27 -9.05
CA TYR A 161 1.05 2.94 -9.17
C TYR A 161 0.00 1.86 -8.89
N ASP A 162 -0.94 2.12 -7.97
CA ASP A 162 -2.10 1.26 -7.73
C ASP A 162 -3.02 1.21 -8.95
N TYR A 163 -3.31 2.39 -9.51
CA TYR A 163 -4.09 2.50 -10.74
C TYR A 163 -3.47 1.71 -11.87
N ARG A 164 -2.16 1.88 -12.13
CA ARG A 164 -1.46 1.16 -13.19
C ARG A 164 -1.46 -0.35 -12.96
N ALA A 165 -1.22 -0.79 -11.74
CA ALA A 165 -1.29 -2.22 -11.38
C ALA A 165 -2.69 -2.80 -11.66
N SER A 166 -3.76 -2.07 -11.28
CA SER A 166 -5.13 -2.51 -11.52
C SER A 166 -5.48 -2.60 -13.02
N LYS A 167 -5.01 -1.62 -13.82
CA LYS A 167 -5.20 -1.62 -15.27
C LYS A 167 -4.51 -2.82 -15.92
N LEU A 168 -3.28 -3.11 -15.54
CA LEU A 168 -2.53 -4.27 -16.03
C LEU A 168 -3.17 -5.61 -15.60
N ALA A 169 -3.74 -5.66 -14.38
CA ALA A 169 -4.50 -6.80 -13.90
C ALA A 169 -5.89 -6.94 -14.56
N LYS A 170 -6.38 -5.91 -15.27
CA LYS A 170 -7.73 -5.81 -15.84
C LYS A 170 -8.82 -5.93 -14.76
N ILE A 171 -8.66 -5.25 -13.62
CA ILE A 171 -9.65 -5.15 -12.55
C ILE A 171 -10.10 -3.71 -12.34
N LYS A 172 -11.30 -3.53 -11.76
CA LYS A 172 -11.84 -2.22 -11.45
C LYS A 172 -11.00 -1.55 -10.37
N TYR A 173 -10.68 -0.26 -10.55
CA TYR A 173 -9.97 0.56 -9.59
C TYR A 173 -10.87 1.64 -8.99
N LEU A 174 -10.76 1.85 -7.68
CA LEU A 174 -11.35 2.98 -6.99
C LEU A 174 -10.23 3.78 -6.31
N HIS A 175 -10.20 5.08 -6.57
CA HIS A 175 -9.19 5.98 -6.00
C HIS A 175 -9.69 6.60 -4.69
N ALA A 176 -8.94 6.35 -3.62
CA ALA A 176 -9.20 6.88 -2.29
C ALA A 176 -8.75 8.35 -2.18
N LEU A 177 -9.70 9.30 -2.21
CA LEU A 177 -9.40 10.73 -2.13
C LEU A 177 -8.88 11.20 -0.77
N TRP A 178 -9.00 10.37 0.28
CA TRP A 178 -8.41 10.65 1.60
C TRP A 178 -6.93 10.26 1.70
N GLY A 179 -6.38 9.60 0.66
CA GLY A 179 -5.01 9.13 0.60
C GLY A 179 -3.96 10.20 0.35
N PHE A 180 -2.76 9.77 -0.02
CA PHE A 180 -1.61 10.67 -0.17
C PHE A 180 -1.61 11.42 -1.50
N GLU A 181 -2.08 10.81 -2.58
CA GLU A 181 -2.18 11.44 -3.91
C GLU A 181 -3.62 11.87 -4.20
N LYS A 182 -3.98 13.09 -3.80
CA LYS A 182 -5.34 13.64 -3.99
C LYS A 182 -5.63 14.02 -5.45
N ASN A 183 -4.59 14.40 -6.21
CA ASN A 183 -4.70 14.96 -7.55
C ASN A 183 -4.22 13.97 -8.61
N ILE A 184 -4.87 12.82 -8.76
CA ILE A 184 -4.71 12.04 -9.99
C ILE A 184 -5.31 12.86 -11.14
N LYS A 185 -4.43 13.24 -12.09
CA LYS A 185 -4.80 14.08 -13.25
C LYS A 185 -6.06 13.55 -13.93
N LYS A 186 -6.96 14.46 -14.34
CA LYS A 186 -8.26 14.21 -14.99
C LYS A 186 -8.24 13.35 -16.28
N LYS A 187 -7.06 13.00 -16.81
CA LYS A 187 -6.89 12.23 -18.06
C LYS A 187 -7.29 10.76 -18.00
N ASN A 188 -7.49 10.22 -16.80
CA ASN A 188 -7.87 8.84 -16.64
C ASN A 188 -9.30 8.81 -16.09
N ASN A 189 -10.23 8.12 -16.73
CA ASN A 189 -11.57 7.84 -16.24
C ASN A 189 -11.49 6.99 -14.96
N ILE A 190 -10.97 7.59 -13.86
CA ILE A 190 -10.75 6.94 -12.58
C ILE A 190 -11.95 7.25 -11.70
N THR A 191 -12.65 6.22 -11.28
CA THR A 191 -13.69 6.34 -10.27
C THR A 191 -13.06 6.71 -8.94
N LYS A 192 -13.43 7.87 -8.40
CA LYS A 192 -12.92 8.40 -7.13
C LYS A 192 -13.96 8.16 -6.04
N ILE A 193 -13.51 7.78 -4.86
CA ILE A 193 -14.36 7.64 -3.68
C ILE A 193 -13.85 8.56 -2.58
N ARG A 194 -14.77 9.25 -1.90
CA ARG A 194 -14.43 10.16 -0.80
C ARG A 194 -14.39 9.45 0.54
N ARG A 195 -15.22 8.43 0.73
CA ARG A 195 -15.29 7.56 1.91
C ARG A 195 -15.82 6.20 1.49
N PHE A 196 -15.66 5.19 2.35
CA PHE A 196 -16.44 3.97 2.23
C PHE A 196 -17.86 4.26 2.73
N SER A 197 -18.79 4.44 1.84
CA SER A 197 -20.22 4.56 2.15
C SER A 197 -20.91 3.22 1.96
#